data_cdc7aaf61e450cbdbf3f2d3338e07b21
#
_entry.id   cdc7aaf61e450cbdbf3f2d3338e07b21
#
_cell.length_a   1.000
_cell.length_b   1.000
_cell.length_c   1.000
_cell.angle_alpha   90.00
_cell.angle_beta   90.00
_cell.angle_gamma   90.00
#
_symmetry.space_group_name_H-M   'P 1'
#
loop_
_entity.id
_entity.type
_entity.pdbx_description
1 polymer ?
#
loop_
_entity_poly.entity_id
_entity_poly.type
_entity_poly.pdbx_seq_one_letter_code
_entity_poly.pdbx_strand_id
1 'polypeptide(L)'
;MNLKNKKILVTGATGGIGNSLVEKFSSLGATVLATGTNEEKLNILKKKFPNILIESFKLQDHGKIESFIDNVDKKLGGLEILINNAGITMDNLSIRLTEEN
;
A
#
# COMPACT_ATOMS: atom_id res chain seq x y z
N MET A 1 5.86 -17.47 7.09
CA MET A 1 4.59 -16.82 6.74
C MET A 1 4.41 -16.85 5.22
N ASN A 2 3.24 -17.23 4.76
CA ASN A 2 2.94 -17.27 3.32
C ASN A 2 2.18 -16.01 2.92
N LEU A 3 2.82 -15.19 2.09
CA LEU A 3 2.22 -13.93 1.63
C LEU A 3 1.59 -14.04 0.24
N LYS A 4 1.63 -15.22 -0.35
CA LYS A 4 1.07 -15.39 -1.69
C LYS A 4 -0.39 -14.98 -1.72
N ASN A 5 -0.74 -14.10 -2.66
CA ASN A 5 -2.08 -13.57 -2.85
C ASN A 5 -2.60 -12.69 -1.72
N LYS A 6 -1.77 -12.36 -0.74
CA LYS A 6 -2.18 -11.41 0.30
C LYS A 6 -2.28 -10.01 -0.29
N LYS A 7 -3.26 -9.25 0.15
CA LYS A 7 -3.54 -7.90 -0.36
C LYS A 7 -2.90 -6.88 0.56
N ILE A 8 -1.86 -6.22 0.07
CA ILE A 8 -1.01 -5.37 0.91
C ILE A 8 -0.97 -3.95 0.38
N LEU A 9 -1.19 -2.98 1.27
CA LEU A 9 -0.96 -1.57 0.96
C LEU A 9 0.35 -1.13 1.60
N VAL A 10 1.25 -0.56 0.81
CA VAL A 10 2.51 0.00 1.30
C VAL A 10 2.47 1.51 1.12
N THR A 11 2.55 2.26 2.23
CA THR A 11 2.63 3.71 2.15
C THR A 11 4.09 4.15 2.11
N GLY A 12 4.34 5.35 1.58
CA GLY A 12 5.71 5.82 1.42
C GLY A 12 6.53 4.93 0.50
N ALA A 13 5.89 4.38 -0.52
CA ALA A 13 6.48 3.34 -1.35
C ALA A 13 7.59 3.83 -2.25
N THR A 14 7.66 5.14 -2.49
CA THR A 14 8.68 5.70 -3.38
C THR A 14 10.01 6.00 -2.67
N GLY A 15 10.06 5.90 -1.35
CA GLY A 15 11.31 6.03 -0.61
C GLY A 15 12.11 4.74 -0.64
N GLY A 16 13.35 4.78 -0.11
CA GLY A 16 14.23 3.63 -0.15
C GLY A 16 13.66 2.38 0.52
N ILE A 17 13.16 2.56 1.76
CA ILE A 17 12.62 1.43 2.51
C ILE A 17 11.33 0.94 1.87
N GLY A 18 10.44 1.87 1.49
CA GLY A 18 9.17 1.50 0.87
C GLY A 18 9.37 0.75 -0.44
N ASN A 19 10.33 1.20 -1.23
CA ASN A 19 10.67 0.56 -2.50
C ASN A 19 11.11 -0.88 -2.26
N SER A 20 11.97 -1.10 -1.25
CA SER A 20 12.45 -2.44 -0.90
C SER A 20 11.30 -3.34 -0.42
N LEU A 21 10.36 -2.77 0.32
CA LEU A 21 9.21 -3.54 0.78
C LEU A 21 8.32 -3.98 -0.38
N VAL A 22 8.09 -3.08 -1.33
CA VAL A 22 7.32 -3.42 -2.53
C VAL A 22 7.98 -4.57 -3.28
N GLU A 23 9.29 -4.47 -3.47
CA GLU A 23 10.05 -5.51 -4.16
C GLU A 23 9.90 -6.85 -3.42
N LYS A 24 10.10 -6.83 -2.11
CA LYS A 24 10.05 -8.06 -1.32
C LYS A 24 8.68 -8.71 -1.36
N PHE A 25 7.62 -7.92 -1.13
CA PHE A 25 6.28 -8.49 -1.11
C PHE A 25 5.87 -8.99 -2.50
N SER A 26 6.25 -8.26 -3.55
CA SER A 26 5.96 -8.70 -4.91
C SER A 26 6.65 -10.02 -5.22
N SER A 27 7.90 -10.17 -4.77
CA SER A 27 8.64 -11.40 -5.01
C SER A 27 8.05 -12.59 -4.26
N LEU A 28 7.31 -12.31 -3.17
CA LEU A 28 6.65 -13.36 -2.39
C LEU A 28 5.24 -13.67 -2.91
N GLY A 29 4.85 -13.07 -4.01
CA GLY A 29 3.56 -13.35 -4.63
C GLY A 29 2.38 -12.58 -4.08
N ALA A 30 2.63 -11.58 -3.24
CA ALA A 30 1.56 -10.74 -2.70
C ALA A 30 1.01 -9.81 -3.78
N THR A 31 -0.24 -9.40 -3.59
CA THR A 31 -0.85 -8.35 -4.43
C THR A 31 -0.62 -7.03 -3.70
N VAL A 32 0.22 -6.18 -4.29
CA VAL A 32 0.68 -4.96 -3.63
C VAL A 32 0.07 -3.73 -4.29
N LEU A 33 -0.45 -2.83 -3.47
CA LEU A 33 -0.76 -1.46 -3.92
C LEU A 33 0.23 -0.53 -3.24
N ALA A 34 0.96 0.22 -4.05
CA ALA A 34 1.97 1.15 -3.57
C ALA A 34 1.42 2.57 -3.65
N THR A 35 1.56 3.33 -2.56
CA THR A 35 1.12 4.72 -2.57
C THR A 35 2.24 5.66 -2.13
N GLY A 36 2.21 6.87 -2.67
CA GLY A 36 3.15 7.93 -2.36
C GLY A 36 2.60 9.22 -2.92
N THR A 37 3.32 10.31 -2.71
CA THR A 37 2.88 11.62 -3.19
C THR A 37 3.40 11.97 -4.59
N ASN A 38 4.43 11.28 -5.05
CA ASN A 38 5.09 11.59 -6.32
C ASN A 38 4.67 10.59 -7.39
N GLU A 39 3.82 11.05 -8.31
CA GLU A 39 3.30 10.19 -9.36
C GLU A 39 4.38 9.65 -10.28
N GLU A 40 5.37 10.48 -10.59
CA GLU A 40 6.46 10.04 -11.47
C GLU A 40 7.22 8.87 -10.86
N LYS A 41 7.52 8.96 -9.57
CA LYS A 41 8.24 7.89 -8.88
C LYS A 41 7.39 6.63 -8.78
N LEU A 42 6.09 6.79 -8.59
CA LEU A 42 5.19 5.63 -8.59
C LEU A 42 5.17 4.96 -9.95
N ASN A 43 5.17 5.75 -11.02
CA ASN A 43 5.19 5.18 -12.37
C ASN A 43 6.49 4.43 -12.65
N ILE A 44 7.61 4.94 -12.14
CA ILE A 44 8.89 4.25 -12.26
C ILE A 44 8.84 2.92 -11.50
N LEU A 45 8.26 2.94 -10.31
CA LEU A 45 8.12 1.74 -9.52
C LEU A 45 7.24 0.70 -10.23
N LYS A 46 6.17 1.16 -10.84
CA LYS A 46 5.28 0.29 -11.61
C LYS A 46 5.99 -0.36 -12.78
N LYS A 47 6.88 0.37 -13.43
CA LYS A 47 7.66 -0.20 -14.53
C LYS A 47 8.60 -1.29 -14.04
N LYS A 48 9.17 -1.13 -12.85
CA LYS A 48 10.04 -2.14 -12.27
C LYS A 48 9.26 -3.38 -11.83
N PHE A 49 8.06 -3.16 -11.32
CA PHE A 49 7.21 -4.25 -10.82
C PHE A 49 5.82 -4.15 -11.45
N PRO A 50 5.67 -4.64 -12.70
CA PRO A 50 4.45 -4.39 -13.47
C PRO A 50 3.17 -4.92 -12.84
N ASN A 51 3.28 -5.86 -11.91
CA ASN A 51 2.10 -6.47 -11.31
C ASN A 51 1.52 -5.68 -10.14
N ILE A 52 2.22 -4.65 -9.67
CA ILE A 52 1.69 -3.86 -8.55
C ILE A 52 0.62 -2.88 -9.04
N LEU A 53 -0.19 -2.41 -8.09
CA LEU A 53 -1.09 -1.30 -8.31
C LEU A 53 -0.46 -0.05 -7.70
N ILE A 54 -0.77 1.10 -8.24
CA ILE A 54 -0.24 2.36 -7.70
C ILE A 54 -1.38 3.35 -7.52
N GLU A 55 -1.24 4.20 -6.51
CA GLU A 55 -2.22 5.25 -6.22
C GLU A 55 -1.50 6.41 -5.58
N SER A 56 -1.60 7.59 -6.17
CA SER A 56 -0.99 8.80 -5.59
C SER A 56 -1.91 9.37 -4.53
N PHE A 57 -1.37 9.69 -3.36
CA PHE A 57 -2.18 10.23 -2.28
C PHE A 57 -1.32 10.93 -1.24
N LYS A 58 -1.78 12.09 -0.77
CA LYS A 58 -1.13 12.82 0.33
C LYS A 58 -1.74 12.38 1.65
N LEU A 59 -1.00 11.59 2.40
CA LEU A 59 -1.50 11.06 3.67
C LEU A 59 -1.66 12.12 4.76
N GLN A 60 -1.11 13.32 4.53
CA GLN A 60 -1.32 14.42 5.47
C GLN A 60 -2.74 14.96 5.44
N ASP A 61 -3.49 14.62 4.42
CA ASP A 61 -4.88 15.05 4.32
C ASP A 61 -5.75 14.12 5.13
N HIS A 62 -5.79 14.35 6.44
CA HIS A 62 -6.45 13.44 7.39
C HIS A 62 -7.94 13.26 7.12
N GLY A 63 -8.57 14.28 6.53
CA GLY A 63 -9.99 14.20 6.23
C GLY A 63 -10.31 13.23 5.10
N LYS A 64 -9.31 12.79 4.35
CA LYS A 64 -9.52 11.92 3.19
C LYS A 64 -8.91 10.54 3.34
N ILE A 65 -8.24 10.28 4.47
CA ILE A 65 -7.55 9.00 4.63
C ILE A 65 -8.51 7.83 4.61
N GLU A 66 -9.64 7.95 5.29
CA GLU A 66 -10.61 6.87 5.36
C GLU A 66 -11.17 6.54 3.98
N SER A 67 -11.53 7.58 3.22
CA SER A 67 -12.01 7.37 1.85
C SER A 67 -10.95 6.73 0.97
N PHE A 68 -9.71 7.15 1.15
CA PHE A 68 -8.61 6.57 0.40
C PHE A 68 -8.45 5.08 0.70
N ILE A 69 -8.50 4.72 1.97
CA ILE A 69 -8.38 3.32 2.36
C ILE A 69 -9.55 2.49 1.82
N ASP A 70 -10.76 3.04 1.85
CA ASP A 70 -11.91 2.36 1.26
C ASP A 70 -11.69 2.10 -0.23
N ASN A 71 -11.14 3.08 -0.94
CA ASN A 71 -10.85 2.93 -2.35
C ASN A 71 -9.80 1.87 -2.61
N VAL A 72 -8.75 1.85 -1.78
CA VAL A 72 -7.69 0.85 -1.87
C VAL A 72 -8.26 -0.55 -1.61
N ASP A 73 -9.10 -0.67 -0.60
CA ASP A 73 -9.75 -1.93 -0.27
C ASP A 73 -10.52 -2.48 -1.46
N LYS A 74 -11.25 -1.61 -2.15
CA LYS A 74 -12.01 -2.01 -3.34
C LYS A 74 -11.08 -2.41 -4.48
N LYS A 75 -10.04 -1.64 -4.71
CA LYS A 75 -9.10 -1.93 -5.79
C LYS A 75 -8.38 -3.25 -5.59
N LEU A 76 -8.06 -3.57 -4.35
CA LEU A 76 -7.36 -4.82 -4.03
C LEU A 76 -8.30 -6.01 -3.92
N GLY A 77 -9.60 -5.75 -3.81
CA GLY A 77 -10.54 -6.83 -3.57
C GLY A 77 -10.47 -7.34 -2.15
N GLY A 78 -10.15 -6.46 -1.21
CA GLY A 78 -10.06 -6.78 0.20
C GLY A 78 -8.68 -6.54 0.77
N LEU A 79 -8.46 -5.36 1.36
CA LEU A 79 -7.17 -5.03 1.97
C LEU A 79 -6.95 -5.89 3.21
N GLU A 80 -5.82 -6.58 3.28
CA GLU A 80 -5.51 -7.48 4.38
C GLU A 80 -4.37 -6.98 5.26
N ILE A 81 -3.37 -6.30 4.67
CA ILE A 81 -2.20 -5.86 5.42
C ILE A 81 -1.87 -4.42 5.02
N LEU A 82 -1.69 -3.58 6.04
CA LEU A 82 -1.24 -2.20 5.82
C LEU A 82 0.18 -2.06 6.37
N ILE A 83 1.09 -1.67 5.51
CA ILE A 83 2.46 -1.34 5.92
C ILE A 83 2.59 0.18 5.91
N ASN A 84 2.54 0.78 7.08
CA ASN A 84 2.58 2.23 7.22
C ASN A 84 4.02 2.73 7.28
N ASN A 85 4.67 2.72 6.14
CA ASN A 85 6.07 3.14 6.04
C ASN A 85 6.22 4.67 5.98
N ALA A 86 5.14 5.38 5.70
CA ALA A 86 5.19 6.84 5.62
C ALA A 86 5.31 7.49 7.00
N GLY A 87 5.09 6.75 8.08
CA GLY A 87 5.29 7.26 9.43
C GLY A 87 4.23 8.19 9.94
N ILE A 88 3.09 8.28 9.28
CA ILE A 88 1.99 9.11 9.76
C ILE A 88 1.07 8.32 10.67
N THR A 89 0.27 9.05 11.47
CA THR A 89 -0.67 8.42 12.37
C THR A 89 -1.89 7.91 11.61
N MET A 90 -2.18 6.63 11.76
CA MET A 90 -3.34 5.99 11.12
C MET A 90 -4.09 5.11 12.10
N ASP A 91 -4.31 5.64 13.31
CA ASP A 91 -4.87 4.84 14.39
C ASP A 91 -6.23 4.23 14.04
N ASN A 92 -7.07 5.00 13.38
CA ASN A 92 -8.40 4.54 13.04
C ASN A 92 -8.41 3.47 11.95
N LEU A 93 -7.32 3.35 11.22
CA LEU A 93 -7.24 2.41 10.10
C LEU A 93 -6.73 1.05 10.51
N SER A 94 -5.96 0.96 11.58
CA SER A 94 -5.40 -0.31 12.02
C SER A 94 -6.50 -1.29 12.40
N ILE A 95 -7.66 -0.80 12.78
CA ILE A 95 -8.79 -1.65 13.13
C ILE A 95 -9.26 -2.47 11.94
N ARG A 96 -9.13 -1.93 10.73
CA ARG A 96 -9.61 -2.59 9.52
C ARG A 96 -8.82 -3.83 9.16
N LEU A 97 -7.66 -4.02 9.74
CA LEU A 97 -6.74 -5.09 9.37
C LEU A 97 -6.94 -6.36 10.18
N THR A 98 -7.77 -6.30 11.15
CA THR A 98 -7.86 -7.44 12.06
C THR A 98 -8.74 -8.54 11.56
N GLU A 99 -9.34 -8.56 10.63
CA GLU A 99 -9.97 -9.50 10.29
C GLU A 99 -10.18 -10.48 10.04
N GLU A 100 -10.17 -10.71 9.99
CA GLU A 100 -10.43 -11.42 9.99
C GLU A 100 -10.19 -12.28 10.12
N ASN A 101 -10.33 -12.83 10.19
CA ASN A 101 -10.06 -13.69 10.31
C ASN A 101 -10.22 -14.34 10.18
#